data_06f9e2777b628297a70100624da92ff7
#
_entry.id   06f9e2777b628297a70100624da92ff7
#
_cell.length_a   1.000
_cell.length_b   1.000
_cell.length_c   1.000
_cell.angle_alpha   90.00
_cell.angle_beta   90.00
_cell.angle_gamma   90.00
#
_symmetry.space_group_name_H-M   'P 1'
#
loop_
_entity.id
_entity.type
_entity.pdbx_description
1 polymer ?
#
loop_
_entity_poly.entity_id
_entity_poly.type
_entity_poly.pdbx_seq_one_letter_code
_entity_poly.pdbx_strand_id
1 'polypeptide(L)'
;MRAEVAPGARRGEVMFVGEIYGMPPGHWVGIRFDEPVGKSDGVVKGKRVFECPARYGGFVRAHNMNVGDFPERDLMDMSDSDDSDEEL
;
A
#
# COMPACT_ATOMS: atom_id res chain seq x y z
N MET A 1 9.24 6.84 3.96
CA MET A 1 8.01 7.58 4.27
C MET A 1 6.94 6.61 4.72
N ARG A 2 6.31 6.91 5.82
CA ARG A 2 5.29 6.04 6.39
C ARG A 2 3.91 6.51 5.94
N ALA A 3 2.98 5.57 5.83
CA ALA A 3 1.63 5.87 5.39
C ALA A 3 0.63 4.92 6.02
N GLU A 4 -0.60 5.38 6.08
CA GLU A 4 -1.72 4.55 6.49
C GLU A 4 -2.67 4.44 5.31
N VAL A 5 -3.09 3.23 5.01
CA VAL A 5 -3.79 2.90 3.77
C VAL A 5 -5.17 2.34 4.07
N ALA A 6 -6.17 2.92 3.43
CA ALA A 6 -7.53 2.41 3.49
C ALA A 6 -7.72 1.32 2.43
N PRO A 7 -8.59 0.36 2.67
CA PRO A 7 -9.38 0.17 3.87
C PRO A 7 -8.57 -0.53 4.96
N GLY A 8 -9.08 -0.43 6.20
CA GLY A 8 -8.50 -1.18 7.30
C GLY A 8 -7.39 -0.48 8.03
N ALA A 9 -7.10 0.78 7.67
CA ALA A 9 -6.07 1.58 8.33
C ALA A 9 -4.75 0.81 8.43
N ARG A 10 -4.35 0.18 7.33
CA ARG A 10 -3.11 -0.61 7.26
C ARG A 10 -1.93 0.33 7.15
N ARG A 11 -0.87 0.04 7.87
CA ARG A 11 0.30 0.92 7.89
C ARG A 11 1.49 0.26 7.26
N GLY A 12 2.33 1.08 6.66
CA GLY A 12 3.53 0.58 6.02
C GLY A 12 4.41 1.69 5.52
N GLU A 13 5.41 1.30 4.76
CA GLU A 13 6.38 2.23 4.21
C GLU A 13 6.14 2.41 2.72
N VAL A 14 6.21 3.66 2.27
CA VAL A 14 6.09 3.97 0.84
C VAL A 14 7.39 3.57 0.16
N MET A 15 7.29 2.65 -0.78
CA MET A 15 8.45 2.14 -1.49
C MET A 15 8.54 2.67 -2.91
N PHE A 16 7.43 3.14 -3.49
CA PHE A 16 7.40 3.56 -4.88
C PHE A 16 6.25 4.52 -5.10
N VAL A 17 6.47 5.54 -5.91
CA VAL A 17 5.40 6.43 -6.36
C VAL A 17 5.63 6.68 -7.84
N GLY A 18 4.63 6.42 -8.66
CA GLY A 18 4.75 6.68 -10.08
C GLY A 18 3.74 5.90 -10.89
N GLU A 19 3.89 6.01 -12.20
CA GLU A 19 3.07 5.24 -13.13
C GLU A 19 3.69 3.86 -13.33
N ILE A 20 2.82 2.87 -13.56
CA ILE A 20 3.28 1.50 -13.77
C ILE A 20 2.75 1.06 -15.12
N TYR A 21 3.66 0.68 -16.01
CA TYR A 21 3.29 0.21 -17.33
C TYR A 21 2.41 -1.02 -17.25
N GLY A 22 1.31 -1.00 -18.00
CA GLY A 22 0.39 -2.13 -18.00
C GLY A 22 -0.72 -2.01 -16.97
N MET A 23 -0.67 -1.00 -16.14
CA MET A 23 -1.68 -0.73 -15.12
C MET A 23 -2.59 0.40 -15.58
N PRO A 24 -3.78 0.53 -15.00
CA PRO A 24 -4.62 1.68 -15.30
C PRO A 24 -3.85 2.98 -15.15
N PRO A 25 -4.15 3.99 -15.98
CA PRO A 25 -3.36 5.22 -15.99
C PRO A 25 -3.42 5.98 -14.69
N GLY A 26 -2.39 6.82 -14.46
CA GLY A 26 -2.29 7.60 -13.26
C GLY A 26 -1.20 7.05 -12.34
N HIS A 27 -0.98 7.76 -11.25
CA HIS A 27 0.07 7.40 -10.33
C HIS A 27 -0.40 6.33 -9.33
N TRP A 28 0.49 5.41 -9.06
CA TRP A 28 0.30 4.35 -8.09
C TRP A 28 1.31 4.53 -6.98
N VAL A 29 0.94 4.09 -5.78
CA VAL A 29 1.85 4.12 -4.64
C VAL A 29 2.09 2.69 -4.20
N GLY A 30 3.35 2.28 -4.21
CA GLY A 30 3.74 0.96 -3.72
C GLY A 30 4.06 1.03 -2.25
N ILE A 31 3.43 0.16 -1.48
CA ILE A 31 3.54 0.15 -0.02
C ILE A 31 4.05 -1.21 0.43
N ARG A 32 5.01 -1.20 1.33
CA ARG A 32 5.38 -2.40 2.07
C ARG A 32 4.72 -2.32 3.43
N PHE A 33 3.71 -3.14 3.64
CA PHE A 33 2.97 -3.14 4.90
C PHE A 33 3.78 -3.74 6.03
N ASP A 34 3.45 -3.34 7.25
CA ASP A 34 4.10 -3.90 8.43
C ASP A 34 3.62 -5.31 8.73
N GLU A 35 2.46 -5.68 8.16
CA GLU A 35 1.83 -6.99 8.37
C GLU A 35 1.41 -7.56 7.03
N PRO A 36 1.15 -8.87 6.95
CA PRO A 36 0.80 -9.49 5.66
C PRO A 36 -0.65 -9.20 5.28
N VAL A 37 -0.96 -7.95 5.07
CA VAL A 37 -2.32 -7.48 4.75
C VAL A 37 -2.40 -6.97 3.32
N GLY A 38 -1.38 -7.19 2.54
CA GLY A 38 -1.35 -6.79 1.14
C GLY A 38 -1.63 -7.96 0.21
N LYS A 39 -1.54 -7.70 -1.07
CA LYS A 39 -1.85 -8.69 -2.10
C LYS A 39 -0.64 -9.05 -2.95
N SER A 40 0.49 -8.44 -2.71
CA SER A 40 1.61 -8.48 -3.65
C SER A 40 2.92 -8.70 -2.90
N ASP A 41 3.92 -9.13 -3.63
CA ASP A 41 5.30 -9.20 -3.15
C ASP A 41 6.16 -8.13 -3.80
N GLY A 42 5.52 -7.10 -4.35
CA GLY A 42 6.23 -6.02 -5.03
C GLY A 42 6.31 -6.19 -6.53
N VAL A 43 5.72 -7.24 -7.06
CA VAL A 43 5.72 -7.52 -8.50
C VAL A 43 4.34 -7.20 -9.06
N VAL A 44 4.30 -6.46 -10.16
CA VAL A 44 3.08 -6.11 -10.86
C VAL A 44 3.27 -6.42 -12.34
N LYS A 45 2.33 -7.17 -12.91
CA LYS A 45 2.36 -7.50 -14.34
C LYS A 45 3.70 -8.11 -14.75
N GLY A 46 4.24 -8.96 -13.88
CA GLY A 46 5.48 -9.64 -14.16
C GLY A 46 6.72 -8.80 -13.95
N LYS A 47 6.59 -7.58 -13.47
CA LYS A 47 7.72 -6.68 -13.27
C LYS A 47 7.87 -6.34 -11.80
N ARG A 48 9.08 -6.48 -11.29
CA ARG A 48 9.36 -6.15 -9.89
C ARG A 48 9.52 -4.64 -9.76
N VAL A 49 8.69 -4.05 -8.91
CA VAL A 49 8.72 -2.62 -8.64
C VAL A 49 9.51 -2.35 -7.36
N PHE A 50 9.30 -3.18 -6.33
CA PHE A 50 10.10 -3.14 -5.12
C PHE A 50 10.08 -4.53 -4.50
N GLU A 51 10.86 -4.72 -3.45
CA GLU A 51 10.97 -6.03 -2.83
C GLU A 51 10.30 -6.07 -1.47
N CYS A 52 9.54 -7.14 -1.23
CA CYS A 52 8.99 -7.44 0.08
C CYS A 52 8.54 -8.89 0.09
N PRO A 53 8.31 -9.47 1.26
CA PRO A 53 7.76 -10.82 1.31
C PRO A 53 6.36 -10.85 0.73
N ALA A 54 5.93 -12.04 0.33
CA ALA A 54 4.59 -12.21 -0.22
C ALA A 54 3.56 -11.71 0.78
N ARG A 55 2.55 -11.01 0.25
CA ARG A 55 1.43 -10.43 1.01
C ARG A 55 1.80 -9.23 1.88
N TYR A 56 3.04 -8.78 1.80
CA TYR A 56 3.43 -7.56 2.49
C TYR A 56 3.39 -6.35 1.57
N GLY A 57 3.15 -6.53 0.29
CA GLY A 57 3.14 -5.43 -0.66
C GLY A 57 1.74 -5.08 -1.15
N GLY A 58 1.58 -3.85 -1.56
CA GLY A 58 0.35 -3.41 -2.18
C GLY A 58 0.59 -2.20 -3.06
N PHE A 59 -0.29 -2.02 -4.04
CA PHE A 59 -0.25 -0.88 -4.93
C PHE A 59 -1.60 -0.20 -4.85
N VAL A 60 -1.60 1.03 -4.36
CA VAL A 60 -2.83 1.75 -4.06
C VAL A 60 -2.80 3.11 -4.70
N ARG A 61 -3.97 3.71 -4.82
CA ARG A 61 -4.07 5.10 -5.26
C ARG A 61 -3.82 6.03 -4.07
N ALA A 62 -3.25 7.20 -4.36
CA ALA A 62 -2.85 8.13 -3.31
C ALA A 62 -4.03 8.60 -2.47
N HIS A 63 -5.23 8.67 -3.06
CA HIS A 63 -6.39 9.15 -2.30
C HIS A 63 -6.88 8.14 -1.26
N ASN A 64 -6.36 6.91 -1.30
CA ASN A 64 -6.69 5.90 -0.31
C ASN A 64 -5.67 5.83 0.82
N MET A 65 -4.75 6.78 0.88
CA MET A 65 -3.71 6.73 1.89
C MET A 65 -3.46 8.10 2.47
N ASN A 66 -2.96 8.10 3.70
CA ASN A 66 -2.48 9.30 4.36
C ASN A 66 -1.00 9.09 4.66
N VAL A 67 -0.21 10.07 4.25
CA VAL A 67 1.23 10.05 4.50
C VAL A 67 1.49 10.84 5.78
N GLY A 68 2.35 10.29 6.62
CA GLY A 68 2.69 10.96 7.86
C GLY A 68 3.53 10.04 8.74
N ASP A 69 3.55 10.40 10.00
CA ASP A 69 4.32 9.67 10.98
C ASP A 69 3.46 8.56 11.58
N PHE A 70 3.29 7.49 10.81
CA PHE A 70 2.45 6.36 11.24
C PHE A 70 3.35 5.21 11.67
N PRO A 71 3.64 5.08 12.96
CA PRO A 71 4.41 3.93 13.44
C PRO A 71 3.60 2.65 13.31
N GLU A 72 4.21 1.53 13.64
CA GLU A 72 3.50 0.27 13.63
C GLU A 72 2.26 0.37 14.50
N ARG A 73 1.20 -0.29 14.04
CA ARG A 73 -0.10 -0.13 14.65
C ARG A 73 -0.12 -0.67 16.07
N ASP A 74 -0.70 0.13 16.93
CA ASP A 74 -1.13 -0.29 18.25
C ASP A 74 -2.48 -0.98 18.12
N LEU A 75 -2.73 -1.98 18.94
CA LEU A 75 -4.00 -2.68 18.91
C LEU A 75 -5.18 -1.77 19.26
N MET A 76 -4.91 -0.66 19.90
CA MET A 76 -5.94 0.31 20.26
C MET A 76 -6.27 1.24 19.10
N ASP A 77 -5.49 1.22 18.07
CA ASP A 77 -5.66 2.13 16.94
C ASP A 77 -6.60 1.51 15.95
N MET A 78 -7.86 1.72 16.14
CA MET A 78 -8.92 1.14 15.32
C MET A 78 -9.50 2.20 14.43
N SER A 79 -9.41 2.00 13.17
CA SER A 79 -9.94 2.94 12.21
C SER A 79 -10.67 2.15 11.14
N ASP A 80 -11.90 2.51 10.91
CA ASP A 80 -12.72 1.86 9.90
C ASP A 80 -12.79 2.72 8.68
N SER A 81 -12.21 2.24 7.64
CA SER A 81 -12.33 2.86 6.35
C SER A 81 -12.71 1.77 5.37
N ASP A 82 -13.81 1.93 4.73
CA ASP A 82 -14.29 0.91 3.81
C ASP A 82 -14.31 1.38 2.38
N ASP A 83 -13.44 2.29 2.05
CA ASP A 83 -13.26 2.69 0.67
C ASP A 83 -12.78 1.51 -0.13
N SER A 84 -13.50 1.22 -1.20
CA SER A 84 -13.18 0.07 -2.02
C SER A 84 -12.61 0.50 -3.34
N ASP A 85 -11.63 1.33 -3.32
CA ASP A 85 -10.97 1.78 -4.52
C ASP A 85 -9.95 0.78 -5.01
N GLU A 86 -9.35 1.07 -6.16
CA GLU A 86 -8.41 0.17 -6.80
C GLU A 86 -7.23 -0.13 -5.89
N GLU A 87 -6.93 -1.40 -5.77
CA GLU A 87 -5.76 -1.86 -5.03
C GLU A 87 -5.28 -3.15 -5.65
N LEU A 88 -3.97 -3.26 -5.74
CA LEU A 88 -3.33 -4.46 -6.28
C LEU A 88 -2.30 -4.99 -5.32
#